data_c2584a5b22e95da902b17fc99bf85674
#
_entry.id   c2584a5b22e95da902b17fc99bf85674
#
_cell.length_a   1.000
_cell.length_b   1.000
_cell.length_c   1.000
_cell.angle_alpha   90.00
_cell.angle_beta   90.00
_cell.angle_gamma   90.00
#
_symmetry.space_group_name_H-M   'P 1'
#
loop_
_entity.id
_entity.type
_entity.pdbx_description
1 polymer ?
#
loop_
_entity_poly.entity_id
_entity_poly.type
_entity_poly.pdbx_seq_one_letter_code
_entity_poly.pdbx_strand_id
1 'polypeptide(L)'
;MPLRPPVPPQRHDCPQLCGCDGPQLCGCDGPQLCGCGCPQLGRACSVGWVIDVPEGLAATLVEYNGEAGRAFVDGLPDLAAGFLQRWGLRLDGPAMHGVAALVLPVVRRDGTGAVLKLQLLDAETEGEPLALRAWAGDGAVRLLDHDTATGTMLLERLDSGRMLSHVEDSREAVLVIARLLAHLTATAAPPGVRRLGDMARGMLERTPGVLARIPDPADRRLVADCAAAVREVADEPGDRLLHWDLHYENVLAADRAPWLAIDPKPLAGDPGFELLPALHNRYDPAETRWRFDAMTDVLGLDRKRARAWSLGRVLQNSLWNVEDGNPPATVQVEIGRLLRAL
;
A
#
# COMPACT_ATOMS: atom_id res chain seq x y z
N MET A 1 0.15 29.19 -6.73
CA MET A 1 -0.66 29.73 -5.61
C MET A 1 0.07 29.37 -4.33
N PRO A 2 0.42 30.32 -3.45
CA PRO A 2 1.17 30.04 -2.26
C PRO A 2 0.29 29.39 -1.19
N LEU A 3 0.81 28.36 -0.53
CA LEU A 3 0.21 27.63 0.59
C LEU A 3 0.03 28.57 1.80
N ARG A 4 -1.15 28.56 2.40
CA ARG A 4 -1.45 29.27 3.63
C ARG A 4 -0.76 28.61 4.82
N PRO A 5 -0.27 29.37 5.81
CA PRO A 5 0.29 28.80 7.04
C PRO A 5 -0.80 28.14 7.91
N PRO A 6 -0.41 27.18 8.77
CA PRO A 6 -1.35 26.47 9.63
C PRO A 6 -1.98 27.40 10.68
N VAL A 7 -3.28 27.24 10.85
CA VAL A 7 -4.09 27.91 11.89
C VAL A 7 -3.76 27.27 13.25
N PRO A 8 -3.54 28.04 14.32
CA PRO A 8 -3.31 27.49 15.65
C PRO A 8 -4.57 26.80 16.19
N PRO A 9 -4.45 25.77 17.04
CA PRO A 9 -5.60 25.01 17.54
C PRO A 9 -6.52 25.90 18.36
N GLN A 10 -7.82 25.88 18.00
CA GLN A 10 -8.88 26.53 18.78
C GLN A 10 -9.10 25.72 20.07
N ARG A 11 -9.16 26.44 21.20
CA ARG A 11 -9.56 25.87 22.49
C ARG A 11 -11.02 25.47 22.42
N HIS A 12 -11.30 24.18 22.57
CA HIS A 12 -12.66 23.70 22.75
C HIS A 12 -13.04 23.79 24.22
N ASP A 13 -14.08 24.57 24.50
CA ASP A 13 -14.71 24.64 25.81
C ASP A 13 -15.37 23.29 26.13
N CYS A 14 -15.07 22.78 27.31
CA CYS A 14 -15.65 21.55 27.84
C CYS A 14 -17.15 21.77 28.15
N PRO A 15 -18.09 20.98 27.58
CA PRO A 15 -19.49 21.12 27.94
C PRO A 15 -19.75 20.62 29.37
N GLN A 16 -20.50 21.39 30.12
CA GLN A 16 -20.99 21.19 31.47
C GLN A 16 -21.61 19.79 31.69
N LEU A 17 -20.90 18.90 32.37
CA LEU A 17 -21.45 17.69 32.99
C LEU A 17 -20.71 17.25 34.26
N CYS A 18 -19.99 18.13 34.93
CA CYS A 18 -19.54 17.91 36.30
C CYS A 18 -20.08 19.05 37.15
N GLY A 19 -21.06 18.75 37.99
CA GLY A 19 -21.57 19.70 39.01
C GLY A 19 -20.48 19.96 40.06
N CYS A 20 -19.68 20.99 39.81
CA CYS A 20 -18.79 21.62 40.80
C CYS A 20 -19.13 23.10 40.82
N ASP A 21 -19.81 23.53 41.86
CA ASP A 21 -20.07 24.94 42.11
C ASP A 21 -18.76 25.63 42.56
N GLY A 22 -18.25 26.54 41.73
CA GLY A 22 -17.19 27.47 42.11
C GLY A 22 -16.13 27.72 41.04
N PRO A 23 -15.68 28.99 40.85
CA PRO A 23 -14.68 29.35 39.85
C PRO A 23 -13.27 29.07 40.38
N GLN A 24 -12.71 27.88 40.15
CA GLN A 24 -11.29 27.62 40.33
C GLN A 24 -10.67 27.13 39.03
N LEU A 25 -9.73 27.92 38.55
CA LEU A 25 -8.90 27.68 37.39
C LEU A 25 -8.04 26.44 37.63
N CYS A 26 -8.35 25.34 37.00
CA CYS A 26 -7.43 24.22 36.85
C CYS A 26 -6.48 24.51 35.71
N GLY A 27 -5.27 24.95 36.05
CA GLY A 27 -4.14 25.01 35.15
C GLY A 27 -3.59 23.61 34.94
N CYS A 28 -3.79 23.01 33.76
CA CYS A 28 -3.10 21.79 33.35
C CYS A 28 -2.11 22.15 32.25
N ASP A 29 -0.85 22.38 32.66
CA ASP A 29 0.32 22.38 31.78
C ASP A 29 0.95 20.98 31.88
N GLY A 30 0.84 20.20 30.81
CA GLY A 30 1.55 18.92 30.61
C GLY A 30 0.71 17.64 30.80
N PRO A 31 1.19 16.50 30.31
CA PRO A 31 0.48 15.22 30.35
C PRO A 31 0.62 14.57 31.73
N GLN A 32 -0.10 15.06 32.73
CA GLN A 32 -0.19 14.45 34.06
C GLN A 32 -1.64 14.07 34.37
N LEU A 33 -1.79 12.86 34.86
CA LEU A 33 -3.03 12.24 35.29
C LEU A 33 -3.78 13.16 36.28
N CYS A 34 -4.94 13.69 35.93
CA CYS A 34 -5.85 14.32 36.85
C CYS A 34 -6.39 13.28 37.82
N GLY A 35 -5.84 13.23 39.03
CA GLY A 35 -6.37 12.50 40.15
C GLY A 35 -7.57 13.20 40.77
N CYS A 36 -8.75 13.13 40.14
CA CYS A 36 -10.00 13.49 40.78
C CYS A 36 -10.50 12.26 41.53
N GLY A 37 -10.25 12.20 42.84
CA GLY A 37 -10.83 11.21 43.73
C GLY A 37 -12.36 11.39 43.81
N CYS A 38 -13.10 10.66 43.02
CA CYS A 38 -14.55 10.50 43.16
C CYS A 38 -14.83 9.13 43.81
N PRO A 39 -15.35 9.06 45.06
CA PRO A 39 -15.48 7.80 45.77
C PRO A 39 -16.75 7.00 45.47
N GLN A 40 -17.35 7.16 44.32
CA GLN A 40 -18.51 6.35 43.93
C GLN A 40 -18.44 5.95 42.47
N LEU A 41 -18.43 4.63 42.27
CA LEU A 41 -18.47 3.87 41.03
C LEU A 41 -17.08 3.61 40.39
N GLY A 42 -16.58 2.41 40.60
CA GLY A 42 -15.44 1.80 39.92
C GLY A 42 -15.63 1.58 38.42
N ARG A 43 -15.87 2.66 37.67
CA ARG A 43 -15.70 2.73 36.23
C ARG A 43 -14.44 3.58 35.99
N ALA A 44 -13.38 2.92 35.59
CA ALA A 44 -12.26 3.61 34.96
C ALA A 44 -12.85 4.55 33.90
N CYS A 45 -12.60 5.87 34.00
CA CYS A 45 -12.79 6.75 32.85
C CYS A 45 -11.85 6.23 31.76
N SER A 46 -12.37 5.42 30.87
CA SER A 46 -11.74 5.18 29.58
C SER A 46 -11.75 6.55 28.88
N VAL A 47 -10.60 7.19 28.78
CA VAL A 47 -10.39 8.25 27.80
C VAL A 47 -10.63 7.54 26.47
N GLY A 48 -11.84 7.63 25.97
CA GLY A 48 -12.20 7.08 24.67
C GLY A 48 -11.43 7.88 23.62
N TRP A 49 -10.38 7.32 23.10
CA TRP A 49 -9.72 7.84 21.92
C TRP A 49 -10.77 7.83 20.79
N VAL A 50 -11.17 9.00 20.33
CA VAL A 50 -11.96 9.10 19.10
C VAL A 50 -10.98 8.78 17.97
N ILE A 51 -11.15 7.60 17.37
CA ILE A 51 -10.41 7.21 16.18
C ILE A 51 -11.13 7.89 15.01
N ASP A 52 -10.50 8.93 14.51
CA ASP A 52 -10.99 9.66 13.35
C ASP A 52 -10.58 8.89 12.07
N VAL A 53 -11.58 8.54 11.25
CA VAL A 53 -11.34 7.90 9.94
C VAL A 53 -11.19 9.02 8.92
N PRO A 54 -10.00 9.13 8.26
CA PRO A 54 -9.78 10.19 7.29
C PRO A 54 -10.82 10.18 6.16
N GLU A 55 -11.40 11.34 5.85
CA GLU A 55 -12.43 11.47 4.81
C GLU A 55 -11.98 10.92 3.44
N GLY A 56 -10.70 11.13 3.09
CA GLY A 56 -10.13 10.59 1.86
C GLY A 56 -10.15 9.07 1.79
N LEU A 57 -9.82 8.39 2.91
CA LEU A 57 -9.92 6.93 3.01
C LEU A 57 -11.37 6.46 2.88
N ALA A 58 -12.29 7.11 3.61
CA ALA A 58 -13.69 6.75 3.58
C ALA A 58 -14.29 6.88 2.17
N ALA A 59 -14.00 7.98 1.47
CA ALA A 59 -14.44 8.19 0.09
C ALA A 59 -13.91 7.11 -0.86
N THR A 60 -12.61 6.82 -0.80
CA THR A 60 -11.96 5.80 -1.65
C THR A 60 -12.54 4.40 -1.39
N LEU A 61 -12.69 4.00 -0.13
CA LEU A 61 -13.24 2.68 0.21
C LEU A 61 -14.67 2.51 -0.29
N VAL A 62 -15.50 3.56 -0.17
CA VAL A 62 -16.88 3.53 -0.68
C VAL A 62 -16.90 3.49 -2.22
N GLU A 63 -16.04 4.26 -2.88
CA GLU A 63 -15.96 4.30 -4.34
C GLU A 63 -15.61 2.93 -4.93
N TYR A 64 -14.58 2.25 -4.38
CA TYR A 64 -14.10 0.98 -4.92
C TYR A 64 -14.86 -0.25 -4.43
N ASN A 65 -15.45 -0.19 -3.22
CA ASN A 65 -16.06 -1.37 -2.58
C ASN A 65 -17.56 -1.19 -2.29
N GLY A 66 -18.15 -0.06 -2.68
CA GLY A 66 -19.60 0.18 -2.54
C GLY A 66 -20.11 0.04 -1.10
N GLU A 67 -21.12 -0.82 -0.91
CA GLU A 67 -21.74 -1.07 0.40
C GLU A 67 -20.79 -1.75 1.39
N ALA A 68 -19.95 -2.68 0.92
CA ALA A 68 -18.93 -3.34 1.76
C ALA A 68 -17.89 -2.34 2.28
N GLY A 69 -17.46 -1.40 1.42
CA GLY A 69 -16.55 -0.31 1.81
C GLY A 69 -17.18 0.60 2.86
N ARG A 70 -18.47 0.96 2.70
CA ARG A 70 -19.20 1.77 3.68
C ARG A 70 -19.32 1.07 5.03
N ALA A 71 -19.74 -0.19 5.04
CA ALA A 71 -19.86 -0.98 6.27
C ALA A 71 -18.51 -1.12 6.99
N PHE A 72 -17.41 -1.28 6.23
CA PHE A 72 -16.07 -1.33 6.80
C PHE A 72 -15.65 0.00 7.42
N VAL A 73 -15.89 1.13 6.74
CA VAL A 73 -15.62 2.49 7.25
C VAL A 73 -16.39 2.75 8.55
N ASP A 74 -17.67 2.42 8.59
CA ASP A 74 -18.53 2.61 9.77
C ASP A 74 -18.04 1.76 10.96
N GLY A 75 -17.49 0.57 10.70
CA GLY A 75 -16.96 -0.33 11.73
C GLY A 75 -15.51 -0.06 12.15
N LEU A 76 -14.75 0.77 11.42
CA LEU A 76 -13.32 0.99 11.67
C LEU A 76 -13.01 1.50 13.09
N PRO A 77 -13.73 2.48 13.67
CA PRO A 77 -13.43 2.96 15.01
C PRO A 77 -13.53 1.85 16.08
N ASP A 78 -14.58 1.03 16.02
CA ASP A 78 -14.79 -0.06 16.97
C ASP A 78 -13.76 -1.18 16.78
N LEU A 79 -13.45 -1.53 15.52
CA LEU A 79 -12.43 -2.50 15.17
C LEU A 79 -11.07 -2.09 15.71
N ALA A 80 -10.67 -0.83 15.49
CA ALA A 80 -9.41 -0.29 15.96
C ALA A 80 -9.36 -0.25 17.50
N ALA A 81 -10.42 0.21 18.18
CA ALA A 81 -10.50 0.21 19.64
C ALA A 81 -10.35 -1.21 20.22
N GLY A 82 -11.00 -2.20 19.59
CA GLY A 82 -10.89 -3.60 19.95
C GLY A 82 -9.45 -4.11 19.88
N PHE A 83 -8.70 -3.80 18.80
CA PHE A 83 -7.30 -4.22 18.65
C PHE A 83 -6.35 -3.46 19.57
N LEU A 84 -6.57 -2.16 19.79
CA LEU A 84 -5.80 -1.40 20.79
C LEU A 84 -5.89 -2.05 22.17
N GLN A 85 -7.09 -2.44 22.57
CA GLN A 85 -7.32 -3.13 23.85
C GLN A 85 -6.71 -4.55 23.86
N ARG A 86 -7.02 -5.35 22.84
CA ARG A 86 -6.62 -6.78 22.73
C ARG A 86 -5.10 -6.95 22.70
N TRP A 87 -4.39 -6.13 21.94
CA TRP A 87 -2.94 -6.19 21.83
C TRP A 87 -2.21 -5.27 22.82
N GLY A 88 -2.94 -4.54 23.67
CA GLY A 88 -2.39 -3.65 24.69
C GLY A 88 -1.58 -2.51 24.11
N LEU A 89 -2.12 -1.89 23.07
CA LEU A 89 -1.51 -0.79 22.32
C LEU A 89 -2.04 0.56 22.82
N ARG A 90 -1.22 1.60 22.68
CA ARG A 90 -1.64 2.99 22.88
C ARG A 90 -1.39 3.76 21.59
N LEU A 91 -2.31 4.64 21.19
CA LEU A 91 -2.09 5.56 20.07
C LEU A 91 -0.89 6.47 20.35
N ASP A 92 -0.11 6.73 19.30
CA ASP A 92 1.13 7.51 19.36
C ASP A 92 1.28 8.43 18.14
N GLY A 93 0.20 9.04 17.75
CA GLY A 93 0.14 9.98 16.63
C GLY A 93 -1.22 10.00 15.94
N PRO A 94 -1.38 10.91 14.97
CA PRO A 94 -2.61 11.01 14.18
C PRO A 94 -2.80 9.77 13.30
N ALA A 95 -4.06 9.47 12.96
CA ALA A 95 -4.39 8.47 11.96
C ALA A 95 -3.79 8.87 10.61
N MET A 96 -3.21 7.89 9.94
CA MET A 96 -2.73 7.97 8.56
C MET A 96 -3.53 6.99 7.70
N HIS A 97 -3.43 7.10 6.41
CA HIS A 97 -4.04 6.12 5.52
C HIS A 97 -3.26 5.96 4.21
N GLY A 98 -3.34 4.77 3.63
CA GLY A 98 -3.04 4.50 2.23
C GLY A 98 -4.31 4.62 1.39
N VAL A 99 -4.33 3.96 0.23
CA VAL A 99 -5.50 3.93 -0.65
C VAL A 99 -6.66 3.16 -0.01
N ALA A 100 -6.39 2.03 0.66
CA ALA A 100 -7.41 1.11 1.16
C ALA A 100 -7.22 0.69 2.64
N ALA A 101 -6.33 1.33 3.40
CA ALA A 101 -6.02 0.96 4.77
C ALA A 101 -5.98 2.16 5.71
N LEU A 102 -6.56 2.01 6.89
CA LEU A 102 -6.33 2.89 8.04
C LEU A 102 -5.04 2.46 8.73
N VAL A 103 -4.16 3.42 9.01
CA VAL A 103 -2.82 3.20 9.57
C VAL A 103 -2.69 4.04 10.84
N LEU A 104 -2.60 3.37 11.98
CA LEU A 104 -2.52 4.02 13.29
C LEU A 104 -1.13 3.84 13.90
N PRO A 105 -0.35 4.92 14.10
CA PRO A 105 0.86 4.85 14.88
C PRO A 105 0.53 4.47 16.34
N VAL A 106 1.22 3.46 16.85
CA VAL A 106 0.97 2.95 18.20
C VAL A 106 2.27 2.69 18.95
N VAL A 107 2.18 2.61 20.29
CA VAL A 107 3.24 2.14 21.17
C VAL A 107 2.76 0.89 21.89
N ARG A 108 3.61 -0.13 21.89
CA ARG A 108 3.41 -1.40 22.59
C ARG A 108 3.67 -1.26 24.09
N ARG A 109 3.29 -2.27 24.89
CA ARG A 109 3.52 -2.28 26.37
C ARG A 109 4.99 -2.16 26.77
N ASP A 110 5.90 -2.66 25.93
CA ASP A 110 7.35 -2.57 26.13
C ASP A 110 7.96 -1.21 25.75
N GLY A 111 7.13 -0.25 25.31
CA GLY A 111 7.56 1.07 24.87
C GLY A 111 8.02 1.15 23.42
N THR A 112 8.02 0.03 22.67
CA THR A 112 8.43 0.05 21.27
C THR A 112 7.33 0.60 20.37
N GLY A 113 7.72 1.41 19.38
CA GLY A 113 6.82 1.92 18.34
C GLY A 113 6.40 0.82 17.37
N ALA A 114 5.13 0.85 16.98
CA ALA A 114 4.57 -0.03 15.97
C ALA A 114 3.50 0.71 15.15
N VAL A 115 2.93 0.03 14.17
CA VAL A 115 1.83 0.53 13.34
C VAL A 115 0.71 -0.52 13.33
N LEU A 116 -0.49 -0.10 13.69
CA LEU A 116 -1.70 -0.92 13.52
C LEU A 116 -2.31 -0.59 12.16
N LYS A 117 -2.33 -1.58 11.25
CA LYS A 117 -2.91 -1.48 9.91
C LYS A 117 -4.23 -2.23 9.86
N LEU A 118 -5.30 -1.52 9.50
CA LEU A 118 -6.64 -2.07 9.32
C LEU A 118 -7.04 -1.87 7.85
N GLN A 119 -7.37 -2.96 7.17
CA GLN A 119 -7.73 -2.95 5.75
C GLN A 119 -8.89 -3.90 5.48
N LEU A 120 -9.66 -3.60 4.44
CA LEU A 120 -10.66 -4.53 3.94
C LEU A 120 -9.94 -5.72 3.30
N LEU A 121 -10.35 -6.94 3.68
CA LEU A 121 -9.82 -8.16 3.07
C LEU A 121 -10.39 -8.35 1.67
N ASP A 122 -9.49 -8.51 0.72
CA ASP A 122 -9.78 -8.90 -0.65
C ASP A 122 -8.70 -9.86 -1.19
N ALA A 123 -8.85 -10.29 -2.44
CA ALA A 123 -7.91 -11.21 -3.05
C ALA A 123 -6.47 -10.64 -3.17
N GLU A 124 -6.26 -9.33 -3.10
CA GLU A 124 -4.94 -8.70 -3.18
C GLU A 124 -4.27 -8.57 -1.81
N THR A 125 -5.05 -8.25 -0.79
CA THR A 125 -4.56 -7.97 0.57
C THR A 125 -4.46 -9.22 1.44
N GLU A 126 -5.24 -10.27 1.15
CA GLU A 126 -5.25 -11.53 1.92
C GLU A 126 -3.87 -12.21 1.99
N GLY A 127 -3.07 -12.07 0.94
CA GLY A 127 -1.71 -12.63 0.85
C GLY A 127 -0.63 -11.84 1.58
N GLU A 128 -0.85 -10.57 1.96
CA GLU A 128 0.16 -9.68 2.54
C GLU A 128 0.89 -10.29 3.76
N PRO A 129 0.19 -10.87 4.75
CA PRO A 129 0.86 -11.47 5.91
C PRO A 129 1.75 -12.67 5.57
N LEU A 130 1.44 -13.40 4.48
CA LEU A 130 2.25 -14.53 4.00
C LEU A 130 3.59 -14.03 3.45
N ALA A 131 3.55 -12.97 2.64
CA ALA A 131 4.73 -12.35 2.08
C ALA A 131 5.63 -11.74 3.16
N LEU A 132 5.06 -10.95 4.08
CA LEU A 132 5.80 -10.33 5.16
C LEU A 132 6.48 -11.37 6.08
N ARG A 133 5.82 -12.52 6.33
CA ARG A 133 6.44 -13.63 7.07
C ARG A 133 7.56 -14.29 6.28
N ALA A 134 7.39 -14.48 4.97
CA ALA A 134 8.42 -15.11 4.12
C ALA A 134 9.68 -14.25 4.03
N TRP A 135 9.55 -12.95 3.91
CA TRP A 135 10.68 -12.01 3.95
C TRP A 135 11.23 -11.79 5.36
N ALA A 136 10.44 -12.02 6.42
CA ALA A 136 10.85 -11.92 7.82
C ALA A 136 11.54 -10.60 8.19
N GLY A 137 11.18 -9.52 7.53
CA GLY A 137 11.77 -8.19 7.71
C GLY A 137 13.00 -7.93 6.85
N ASP A 138 13.45 -8.88 6.04
CA ASP A 138 14.58 -8.70 5.14
C ASP A 138 14.10 -8.02 3.84
N GLY A 139 14.50 -6.77 3.63
CA GLY A 139 14.03 -5.92 2.52
C GLY A 139 12.61 -5.35 2.68
N ALA A 140 11.80 -5.84 3.62
CA ALA A 140 10.44 -5.39 3.86
C ALA A 140 10.18 -5.08 5.35
N VAL A 141 9.08 -4.40 5.63
CA VAL A 141 8.58 -4.14 6.98
C VAL A 141 8.32 -5.46 7.73
N ARG A 142 8.61 -5.51 9.03
CA ARG A 142 8.34 -6.69 9.86
C ARG A 142 6.86 -6.78 10.23
N LEU A 143 6.29 -7.95 10.04
CA LEU A 143 5.00 -8.31 10.63
C LEU A 143 5.24 -8.73 12.10
N LEU A 144 4.65 -7.99 13.04
CA LEU A 144 4.78 -8.26 14.48
C LEU A 144 3.64 -9.12 14.98
N ASP A 145 2.42 -8.88 14.52
CA ASP A 145 1.23 -9.69 14.82
C ASP A 145 0.19 -9.58 13.70
N HIS A 146 -0.75 -10.52 13.64
CA HIS A 146 -1.77 -10.58 12.61
C HIS A 146 -3.01 -11.32 13.09
N ASP A 147 -4.17 -10.74 12.84
CA ASP A 147 -5.47 -11.37 13.02
C ASP A 147 -6.03 -11.85 11.69
N THR A 148 -6.11 -13.17 11.52
CA THR A 148 -6.54 -13.76 10.24
C THR A 148 -8.02 -13.55 9.92
N ALA A 149 -8.85 -13.29 10.94
CA ALA A 149 -10.29 -13.12 10.73
C ALA A 149 -10.63 -11.75 10.15
N THR A 150 -9.86 -10.73 10.51
CA THR A 150 -10.10 -9.34 10.10
C THR A 150 -9.04 -8.79 9.14
N GLY A 151 -7.93 -9.52 8.93
CA GLY A 151 -6.79 -9.03 8.17
C GLY A 151 -6.00 -7.91 8.87
N THR A 152 -6.33 -7.60 10.12
CA THR A 152 -5.64 -6.56 10.88
C THR A 152 -4.21 -6.98 11.19
N MET A 153 -3.24 -6.09 10.98
CA MET A 153 -1.83 -6.35 11.19
C MET A 153 -1.21 -5.36 12.17
N LEU A 154 -0.28 -5.85 12.99
CA LEU A 154 0.66 -5.03 13.71
C LEU A 154 2.02 -5.10 13.00
N LEU A 155 2.50 -3.96 12.55
CA LEU A 155 3.71 -3.85 11.77
C LEU A 155 4.78 -3.07 12.54
N GLU A 156 6.05 -3.30 12.19
CA GLU A 156 7.16 -2.44 12.59
C GLU A 156 6.90 -0.99 12.18
N ARG A 157 7.27 -0.04 13.04
CA ARG A 157 7.16 1.39 12.71
C ARG A 157 8.36 1.82 11.90
N LEU A 158 8.11 2.34 10.71
CA LEU A 158 9.11 2.95 9.85
C LEU A 158 9.01 4.48 9.91
N ASP A 159 9.95 5.17 9.29
CA ASP A 159 9.97 6.63 9.22
C ASP A 159 9.07 7.12 8.06
N SER A 160 7.82 7.43 8.37
CA SER A 160 6.85 7.96 7.39
C SER A 160 7.21 9.36 6.86
N GLY A 161 8.12 10.08 7.51
CA GLY A 161 8.64 11.36 7.03
C GLY A 161 9.71 11.21 5.94
N ARG A 162 10.29 10.02 5.77
CA ARG A 162 11.32 9.73 4.78
C ARG A 162 10.87 8.63 3.84
N MET A 163 10.23 9.03 2.78
CA MET A 163 9.67 8.18 1.73
C MET A 163 10.56 8.26 0.49
N LEU A 164 10.68 7.17 -0.27
CA LEU A 164 11.51 7.16 -1.50
C LEU A 164 10.98 8.16 -2.53
N SER A 165 9.70 8.47 -2.53
CA SER A 165 9.10 9.52 -3.35
C SER A 165 9.63 10.94 -3.03
N HIS A 166 10.32 11.13 -1.89
CA HIS A 166 10.96 12.41 -1.53
C HIS A 166 12.42 12.52 -2.04
N VAL A 167 13.01 11.44 -2.55
CA VAL A 167 14.33 11.46 -3.16
C VAL A 167 14.24 12.20 -4.51
N GLU A 168 14.98 13.31 -4.65
CA GLU A 168 14.90 14.18 -5.83
C GLU A 168 15.44 13.49 -7.08
N ASP A 169 16.56 12.79 -6.98
CA ASP A 169 17.15 12.05 -8.10
C ASP A 169 16.32 10.80 -8.44
N SER A 170 15.64 10.89 -9.58
CA SER A 170 14.80 9.82 -10.09
C SER A 170 15.57 8.54 -10.43
N ARG A 171 16.85 8.68 -10.86
CA ARG A 171 17.69 7.51 -11.16
C ARG A 171 18.15 6.81 -9.88
N GLU A 172 18.49 7.57 -8.84
CA GLU A 172 18.77 7.01 -7.52
C GLU A 172 17.56 6.23 -7.00
N ALA A 173 16.36 6.82 -7.06
CA ALA A 173 15.13 6.17 -6.62
C ALA A 173 14.85 4.86 -7.39
N VAL A 174 15.02 4.84 -8.72
CA VAL A 174 14.90 3.61 -9.53
C VAL A 174 15.90 2.54 -9.10
N LEU A 175 17.15 2.91 -8.83
CA LEU A 175 18.17 1.95 -8.38
C LEU A 175 17.87 1.40 -6.98
N VAL A 176 17.25 2.19 -6.09
CA VAL A 176 16.76 1.68 -4.80
C VAL A 176 15.66 0.64 -5.02
N ILE A 177 14.64 0.93 -5.85
CA ILE A 177 13.59 -0.04 -6.22
C ILE A 177 14.22 -1.31 -6.81
N ALA A 178 15.12 -1.18 -7.78
CA ALA A 178 15.76 -2.32 -8.43
C ALA A 178 16.49 -3.24 -7.44
N ARG A 179 17.23 -2.66 -6.48
CA ARG A 179 17.93 -3.44 -5.44
C ARG A 179 16.94 -4.12 -4.47
N LEU A 180 15.88 -3.42 -4.05
CA LEU A 180 14.83 -4.01 -3.22
C LEU A 180 14.13 -5.16 -3.96
N LEU A 181 13.75 -4.98 -5.21
CA LEU A 181 13.13 -6.03 -6.03
C LEU A 181 14.07 -7.23 -6.19
N ALA A 182 15.35 -7.01 -6.52
CA ALA A 182 16.33 -8.09 -6.63
C ALA A 182 16.45 -8.89 -5.33
N HIS A 183 16.38 -8.21 -4.19
CA HIS A 183 16.45 -8.82 -2.87
C HIS A 183 15.16 -9.59 -2.53
N LEU A 184 14.00 -8.96 -2.65
CA LEU A 184 12.71 -9.55 -2.31
C LEU A 184 12.36 -10.75 -3.19
N THR A 185 12.59 -10.65 -4.50
CA THR A 185 12.31 -11.72 -5.47
C THR A 185 13.31 -12.87 -5.45
N ALA A 186 14.41 -12.79 -4.67
CA ALA A 186 15.26 -13.93 -4.37
C ALA A 186 14.51 -15.00 -3.54
N THR A 187 13.46 -14.62 -2.83
CA THR A 187 12.63 -15.52 -2.03
C THR A 187 11.64 -16.28 -2.92
N ALA A 188 11.52 -17.59 -2.70
CA ALA A 188 10.46 -18.40 -3.32
C ALA A 188 9.10 -18.05 -2.70
N ALA A 189 8.04 -18.04 -3.52
CA ALA A 189 6.72 -17.74 -3.02
C ALA A 189 6.21 -18.85 -2.09
N PRO A 190 5.69 -18.52 -0.89
CA PRO A 190 5.09 -19.51 -0.02
C PRO A 190 3.75 -20.02 -0.59
N PRO A 191 3.30 -21.23 -0.16
CA PRO A 191 1.98 -21.72 -0.50
C PRO A 191 0.87 -20.74 -0.07
N GLY A 192 -0.19 -20.64 -0.87
CA GLY A 192 -1.33 -19.78 -0.59
C GLY A 192 -1.26 -18.39 -1.24
N VAL A 193 -0.12 -18.00 -1.80
CA VAL A 193 -0.03 -16.76 -2.59
C VAL A 193 -0.62 -16.98 -3.98
N ARG A 194 -1.34 -15.98 -4.51
CA ARG A 194 -1.87 -15.98 -5.88
C ARG A 194 -0.76 -16.24 -6.91
N ARG A 195 -1.10 -16.80 -8.03
CA ARG A 195 -0.12 -17.20 -9.06
C ARG A 195 -0.23 -16.33 -10.30
N LEU A 196 0.92 -15.84 -10.79
CA LEU A 196 0.99 -15.08 -12.04
C LEU A 196 0.46 -15.90 -13.26
N GLY A 197 0.68 -17.20 -13.26
CA GLY A 197 0.18 -18.07 -14.34
C GLY A 197 -1.35 -18.08 -14.42
N ASP A 198 -2.06 -18.08 -13.28
CA ASP A 198 -3.52 -18.02 -13.27
C ASP A 198 -4.01 -16.63 -13.72
N MET A 199 -3.34 -15.59 -13.25
CA MET A 199 -3.59 -14.20 -13.67
C MET A 199 -3.36 -14.03 -15.18
N ALA A 200 -2.27 -14.54 -15.73
CA ALA A 200 -1.94 -14.48 -17.16
C ALA A 200 -3.02 -15.16 -18.01
N ARG A 201 -3.48 -16.32 -17.57
CA ARG A 201 -4.59 -17.04 -18.24
C ARG A 201 -5.86 -16.19 -18.25
N GLY A 202 -6.27 -15.66 -17.11
CA GLY A 202 -7.44 -14.78 -17.01
C GLY A 202 -7.29 -13.49 -17.83
N MET A 203 -6.10 -12.89 -17.90
CA MET A 203 -5.84 -11.76 -18.81
C MET A 203 -6.09 -12.12 -20.26
N LEU A 204 -5.55 -13.25 -20.73
CA LEU A 204 -5.69 -13.70 -22.11
C LEU A 204 -7.13 -14.06 -22.47
N GLU A 205 -7.88 -14.65 -21.56
CA GLU A 205 -9.30 -14.97 -21.72
C GLU A 205 -10.17 -13.71 -21.87
N ARG A 206 -9.90 -12.65 -21.09
CA ARG A 206 -10.65 -11.38 -21.12
C ARG A 206 -10.29 -10.49 -22.30
N THR A 207 -9.07 -10.60 -22.83
CA THR A 207 -8.52 -9.71 -23.87
C THR A 207 -9.46 -9.53 -25.07
N PRO A 208 -10.07 -10.58 -25.70
CA PRO A 208 -10.93 -10.38 -26.87
C PRO A 208 -12.14 -9.47 -26.61
N GLY A 209 -12.78 -9.63 -25.45
CA GLY A 209 -13.93 -8.81 -25.05
C GLY A 209 -13.54 -7.35 -24.80
N VAL A 210 -12.36 -7.13 -24.20
CA VAL A 210 -11.82 -5.79 -23.91
C VAL A 210 -11.39 -5.08 -25.19
N LEU A 211 -10.72 -5.78 -26.12
CA LEU A 211 -10.31 -5.20 -27.41
C LEU A 211 -11.49 -4.65 -28.21
N ALA A 212 -12.66 -5.31 -28.13
CA ALA A 212 -13.86 -4.85 -28.80
C ALA A 212 -14.40 -3.51 -28.25
N ARG A 213 -14.02 -3.15 -27.03
CA ARG A 213 -14.45 -1.94 -26.31
C ARG A 213 -13.47 -0.77 -26.46
N ILE A 214 -12.25 -1.00 -26.97
CA ILE A 214 -11.25 0.06 -27.17
C ILE A 214 -11.53 0.75 -28.52
N PRO A 215 -11.94 2.03 -28.56
CA PRO A 215 -12.28 2.71 -29.80
C PRO A 215 -11.05 3.06 -30.63
N ASP A 216 -9.94 3.50 -29.99
CA ASP A 216 -8.71 3.88 -30.70
C ASP A 216 -8.01 2.66 -31.31
N PRO A 217 -7.75 2.65 -32.64
CA PRO A 217 -7.11 1.50 -33.28
C PRO A 217 -5.65 1.29 -32.88
N ALA A 218 -4.93 2.36 -32.48
CA ALA A 218 -3.52 2.26 -32.07
C ALA A 218 -3.40 1.67 -30.67
N ASP A 219 -4.28 2.06 -29.74
CA ASP A 219 -4.35 1.48 -28.40
C ASP A 219 -4.82 0.04 -28.44
N ARG A 220 -5.84 -0.25 -29.27
CA ARG A 220 -6.32 -1.62 -29.50
C ARG A 220 -5.20 -2.55 -29.99
N ARG A 221 -4.38 -2.07 -30.94
CA ARG A 221 -3.22 -2.80 -31.44
C ARG A 221 -2.20 -3.03 -30.33
N LEU A 222 -1.87 -1.99 -29.56
CA LEU A 222 -0.92 -2.10 -28.44
C LEU A 222 -1.39 -3.17 -27.43
N VAL A 223 -2.65 -3.11 -26.99
CA VAL A 223 -3.20 -4.09 -26.02
C VAL A 223 -3.18 -5.51 -26.61
N ALA A 224 -3.47 -5.69 -27.90
CA ALA A 224 -3.34 -6.98 -28.59
C ALA A 224 -1.88 -7.49 -28.62
N ASP A 225 -0.91 -6.59 -28.86
CA ASP A 225 0.51 -6.93 -28.86
C ASP A 225 1.02 -7.25 -27.44
N CYS A 226 0.52 -6.56 -26.42
CA CYS A 226 0.79 -6.92 -25.01
C CYS A 226 0.27 -8.33 -24.70
N ALA A 227 -0.93 -8.68 -25.16
CA ALA A 227 -1.46 -10.03 -24.99
C ALA A 227 -0.66 -11.08 -25.76
N ALA A 228 -0.12 -10.75 -26.94
CA ALA A 228 0.77 -11.63 -27.68
C ALA A 228 2.07 -11.89 -26.92
N ALA A 229 2.67 -10.83 -26.32
CA ALA A 229 3.87 -10.96 -25.49
C ALA A 229 3.63 -11.85 -24.26
N VAL A 230 2.48 -11.71 -23.59
CA VAL A 230 2.12 -12.59 -22.46
C VAL A 230 2.02 -14.06 -22.91
N ARG A 231 1.43 -14.35 -24.07
CA ARG A 231 1.35 -15.74 -24.60
C ARG A 231 2.71 -16.40 -24.77
N GLU A 232 3.75 -15.62 -25.10
CA GLU A 232 5.12 -16.15 -25.27
C GLU A 232 5.74 -16.65 -23.96
N VAL A 233 5.28 -16.14 -22.80
CA VAL A 233 5.90 -16.39 -21.48
C VAL A 233 4.96 -17.04 -20.47
N ALA A 234 3.68 -17.18 -20.78
CA ALA A 234 2.64 -17.63 -19.85
C ALA A 234 2.82 -19.08 -19.36
N ASP A 235 3.47 -19.94 -20.17
CA ASP A 235 3.70 -21.36 -19.82
C ASP A 235 4.79 -21.50 -18.72
N GLU A 236 5.63 -20.48 -18.54
CA GLU A 236 6.68 -20.44 -17.51
C GLU A 236 6.53 -19.19 -16.63
N PRO A 237 5.47 -19.07 -15.82
CA PRO A 237 5.15 -17.84 -15.09
C PRO A 237 6.10 -17.54 -13.93
N GLY A 238 7.01 -18.48 -13.59
CA GLY A 238 7.90 -18.35 -12.44
C GLY A 238 7.22 -18.68 -11.09
N ASP A 239 8.01 -18.66 -10.02
CA ASP A 239 7.62 -19.06 -8.67
C ASP A 239 8.21 -18.15 -7.58
N ARG A 240 8.76 -17.01 -7.94
CA ARG A 240 9.35 -16.06 -7.01
C ARG A 240 8.26 -15.28 -6.29
N LEU A 241 8.53 -14.89 -5.05
CA LEU A 241 7.64 -14.02 -4.29
C LEU A 241 7.79 -12.59 -4.78
N LEU A 242 6.76 -12.09 -5.44
CA LEU A 242 6.68 -10.74 -5.96
C LEU A 242 6.00 -9.83 -4.95
N HIS A 243 6.42 -8.57 -4.92
CA HIS A 243 5.72 -7.50 -4.19
C HIS A 243 4.49 -7.02 -4.96
N TRP A 244 4.60 -6.99 -6.27
CA TRP A 244 3.63 -6.59 -7.29
C TRP A 244 3.22 -5.12 -7.30
N ASP A 245 3.44 -4.37 -6.24
CA ASP A 245 3.04 -2.95 -6.14
C ASP A 245 4.15 -2.08 -5.55
N LEU A 246 5.43 -2.37 -5.89
CA LEU A 246 6.56 -1.62 -5.36
C LEU A 246 6.78 -0.32 -6.14
N HIS A 247 6.09 0.73 -5.73
CA HIS A 247 6.28 2.11 -6.18
C HIS A 247 6.96 2.95 -5.09
N TYR A 248 7.32 4.21 -5.40
CA TYR A 248 8.13 5.03 -4.49
C TYR A 248 7.47 5.33 -3.15
N GLU A 249 6.15 5.41 -3.11
CA GLU A 249 5.36 5.62 -1.90
C GLU A 249 5.30 4.38 -1.00
N ASN A 250 5.59 3.19 -1.56
CA ASN A 250 5.66 1.92 -0.82
C ASN A 250 7.07 1.58 -0.35
N VAL A 251 7.98 2.59 -0.28
CA VAL A 251 9.34 2.43 0.23
C VAL A 251 9.64 3.52 1.24
N LEU A 252 9.85 3.12 2.50
CA LEU A 252 10.13 4.01 3.62
C LEU A 252 11.53 3.75 4.19
N ALA A 253 12.13 4.80 4.76
CA ALA A 253 13.36 4.64 5.52
C ALA A 253 13.09 4.00 6.89
N ALA A 254 14.12 3.36 7.45
CA ALA A 254 14.09 2.77 8.77
C ALA A 254 15.45 2.91 9.47
N ASP A 255 15.47 2.75 10.80
CA ASP A 255 16.72 2.78 11.57
C ASP A 255 17.64 1.59 11.23
N ARG A 256 17.05 0.41 10.95
CA ARG A 256 17.79 -0.83 10.67
C ARG A 256 18.23 -1.01 9.22
N ALA A 257 17.66 -0.24 8.31
CA ALA A 257 17.99 -0.30 6.89
C ALA A 257 17.66 1.04 6.22
N PRO A 258 18.40 1.46 5.20
CA PRO A 258 18.15 2.74 4.54
C PRO A 258 16.75 2.82 3.90
N TRP A 259 16.28 1.70 3.35
CA TRP A 259 14.98 1.58 2.68
C TRP A 259 14.37 0.21 2.91
N LEU A 260 13.06 0.17 3.14
CA LEU A 260 12.26 -1.04 3.29
C LEU A 260 10.95 -0.91 2.54
N ALA A 261 10.52 -2.01 1.93
CA ALA A 261 9.23 -2.11 1.26
C ALA A 261 8.09 -2.29 2.26
N ILE A 262 6.93 -1.69 1.95
CA ILE A 262 5.68 -1.83 2.68
C ILE A 262 4.54 -2.16 1.71
N ASP A 263 3.40 -2.59 2.22
CA ASP A 263 2.13 -2.78 1.50
C ASP A 263 2.21 -3.73 0.28
N PRO A 264 2.81 -4.92 0.40
CA PRO A 264 2.87 -5.85 -0.70
C PRO A 264 1.48 -6.41 -1.06
N LYS A 265 1.27 -6.63 -2.37
CA LYS A 265 0.15 -7.36 -2.93
C LYS A 265 0.65 -8.66 -3.56
N PRO A 266 1.03 -9.66 -2.74
CA PRO A 266 1.95 -10.69 -3.16
C PRO A 266 1.40 -11.57 -4.28
N LEU A 267 2.32 -11.97 -5.16
CA LEU A 267 2.08 -12.83 -6.31
C LEU A 267 3.24 -13.82 -6.45
N ALA A 268 2.96 -15.07 -6.76
CA ALA A 268 3.98 -16.05 -7.12
C ALA A 268 4.22 -15.97 -8.63
N GLY A 269 5.42 -15.51 -9.06
CA GLY A 269 5.63 -15.27 -10.47
C GLY A 269 7.06 -14.93 -10.88
N ASP A 270 7.15 -14.37 -12.07
CA ASP A 270 8.39 -13.90 -12.70
C ASP A 270 8.69 -12.46 -12.30
N PRO A 271 9.92 -12.14 -11.83
CA PRO A 271 10.30 -10.79 -11.44
C PRO A 271 10.17 -9.73 -12.54
N GLY A 272 10.16 -10.11 -13.82
CA GLY A 272 9.89 -9.17 -14.92
C GLY A 272 8.51 -8.50 -14.87
N PHE A 273 7.57 -9.05 -14.09
CA PHE A 273 6.24 -8.47 -13.87
C PHE A 273 6.24 -7.30 -12.88
N GLU A 274 7.34 -7.08 -12.14
CA GLU A 274 7.51 -6.05 -11.11
C GLU A 274 7.89 -4.66 -11.65
N LEU A 275 8.33 -4.55 -12.92
CA LEU A 275 9.08 -3.37 -13.36
C LEU A 275 8.20 -2.14 -13.62
N LEU A 276 6.92 -2.34 -13.97
CA LEU A 276 6.05 -1.25 -14.41
C LEU A 276 5.83 -0.13 -13.36
N PRO A 277 5.65 -0.39 -12.05
CA PRO A 277 5.48 0.69 -11.08
C PRO A 277 6.63 1.70 -11.10
N ALA A 278 7.88 1.23 -11.15
CA ALA A 278 9.05 2.12 -11.21
C ALA A 278 9.21 2.81 -12.57
N LEU A 279 8.74 2.22 -13.67
CA LEU A 279 8.69 2.87 -14.98
C LEU A 279 7.65 4.01 -14.99
N HIS A 280 6.56 3.84 -14.24
CA HIS A 280 5.45 4.78 -14.16
C HIS A 280 5.72 5.94 -13.18
N ASN A 281 6.42 5.70 -12.07
CA ASN A 281 6.72 6.72 -11.06
C ASN A 281 7.49 7.91 -11.66
N ARG A 282 6.98 9.13 -11.47
CA ARG A 282 7.56 10.36 -12.05
C ARG A 282 7.96 10.13 -13.52
N TYR A 283 6.96 9.70 -14.31
CA TYR A 283 7.14 9.27 -15.70
C TYR A 283 7.87 10.33 -16.55
N ASP A 284 8.93 9.87 -17.22
CA ASP A 284 9.64 10.58 -18.25
C ASP A 284 9.91 9.61 -19.41
N PRO A 285 9.37 9.86 -20.62
CA PRO A 285 9.57 8.97 -21.76
C PRO A 285 11.05 8.81 -22.15
N ALA A 286 11.88 9.83 -21.94
CA ALA A 286 13.31 9.78 -22.25
C ALA A 286 14.08 8.83 -21.31
N GLU A 287 13.58 8.64 -20.07
CA GLU A 287 14.20 7.79 -19.06
C GLU A 287 13.69 6.35 -19.10
N THR A 288 12.60 6.05 -19.78
CA THR A 288 11.94 4.73 -19.75
C THR A 288 12.91 3.61 -20.15
N ARG A 289 13.67 3.79 -21.22
CA ARG A 289 14.68 2.80 -21.64
C ARG A 289 15.76 2.57 -20.59
N TRP A 290 16.34 3.66 -20.08
CA TRP A 290 17.37 3.58 -19.07
C TRP A 290 16.86 2.88 -17.79
N ARG A 291 15.66 3.23 -17.33
CA ARG A 291 15.04 2.59 -16.16
C ARG A 291 14.84 1.09 -16.37
N PHE A 292 14.30 0.70 -17.53
CA PHE A 292 14.12 -0.71 -17.87
C PHE A 292 15.45 -1.45 -17.90
N ASP A 293 16.46 -0.89 -18.56
CA ASP A 293 17.79 -1.45 -18.66
C ASP A 293 18.45 -1.60 -17.27
N ALA A 294 18.44 -0.54 -16.47
CA ALA A 294 18.99 -0.55 -15.11
C ALA A 294 18.33 -1.60 -14.19
N MET A 295 16.98 -1.69 -14.23
CA MET A 295 16.27 -2.69 -13.43
C MET A 295 16.56 -4.11 -13.89
N THR A 296 16.53 -4.39 -15.19
CA THR A 296 16.84 -5.73 -15.71
C THR A 296 18.28 -6.16 -15.40
N ASP A 297 19.23 -5.23 -15.48
CA ASP A 297 20.64 -5.49 -15.14
C ASP A 297 20.82 -5.78 -13.64
N VAL A 298 20.21 -4.97 -12.76
CA VAL A 298 20.33 -5.16 -11.30
C VAL A 298 19.64 -6.46 -10.83
N LEU A 299 18.49 -6.80 -11.42
CA LEU A 299 17.78 -8.04 -11.09
C LEU A 299 18.35 -9.27 -11.82
N GLY A 300 19.27 -9.10 -12.78
CA GLY A 300 19.82 -10.20 -13.57
C GLY A 300 18.80 -10.90 -14.45
N LEU A 301 17.82 -10.16 -15.02
CA LEU A 301 16.72 -10.72 -15.79
C LEU A 301 17.09 -10.89 -17.27
N ASP A 302 16.56 -11.94 -17.91
CA ASP A 302 16.49 -11.99 -19.37
C ASP A 302 15.64 -10.83 -19.89
N ARG A 303 16.24 -9.96 -20.70
CA ARG A 303 15.60 -8.72 -21.16
C ARG A 303 14.36 -8.96 -22.02
N LYS A 304 14.36 -9.99 -22.88
CA LYS A 304 13.22 -10.32 -23.72
C LYS A 304 12.03 -10.75 -22.86
N ARG A 305 12.31 -11.61 -21.89
CA ARG A 305 11.33 -12.14 -20.95
C ARG A 305 10.81 -11.06 -20.01
N ALA A 306 11.68 -10.23 -19.43
CA ALA A 306 11.30 -9.10 -18.57
C ALA A 306 10.44 -8.09 -19.33
N ARG A 307 10.75 -7.81 -20.60
CA ARG A 307 9.92 -6.98 -21.47
C ARG A 307 8.54 -7.57 -21.69
N ALA A 308 8.45 -8.88 -21.96
CA ALA A 308 7.17 -9.54 -22.17
C ALA A 308 6.28 -9.47 -20.92
N TRP A 309 6.85 -9.70 -19.73
CA TRP A 309 6.10 -9.56 -18.46
C TRP A 309 5.77 -8.10 -18.11
N SER A 310 6.64 -7.14 -18.43
CA SER A 310 6.32 -5.71 -18.26
C SER A 310 5.17 -5.29 -19.18
N LEU A 311 5.11 -5.79 -20.43
CA LEU A 311 3.96 -5.62 -21.31
C LEU A 311 2.72 -6.34 -20.76
N GLY A 312 2.88 -7.47 -20.10
CA GLY A 312 1.82 -8.15 -19.36
C GLY A 312 1.21 -7.29 -18.28
N ARG A 313 2.02 -6.50 -17.59
CA ARG A 313 1.53 -5.54 -16.58
C ARG A 313 0.76 -4.38 -17.23
N VAL A 314 1.21 -3.89 -18.39
CA VAL A 314 0.45 -2.92 -19.19
C VAL A 314 -0.89 -3.50 -19.63
N LEU A 315 -0.90 -4.77 -20.09
CA LEU A 315 -2.13 -5.48 -20.43
C LEU A 315 -3.09 -5.52 -19.23
N GLN A 316 -2.63 -6.00 -18.07
CA GLN A 316 -3.47 -6.12 -16.87
C GLN A 316 -4.17 -4.80 -16.52
N ASN A 317 -3.41 -3.71 -16.48
CA ASN A 317 -3.94 -2.40 -16.13
C ASN A 317 -4.90 -1.86 -17.23
N SER A 318 -4.60 -2.15 -18.51
CA SER A 318 -5.50 -1.78 -19.62
C SER A 318 -6.82 -2.53 -19.56
N LEU A 319 -6.79 -3.82 -19.18
CA LEU A 319 -8.01 -4.61 -19.01
C LEU A 319 -8.88 -4.03 -17.90
N TRP A 320 -8.31 -3.73 -16.73
CA TRP A 320 -9.03 -3.12 -15.62
C TRP A 320 -9.66 -1.78 -16.02
N ASN A 321 -8.87 -0.85 -16.57
CA ASN A 321 -9.42 0.44 -16.99
C ASN A 321 -10.61 0.32 -17.93
N VAL A 322 -10.52 -0.57 -18.95
CA VAL A 322 -11.61 -0.73 -19.92
C VAL A 322 -12.81 -1.45 -19.31
N GLU A 323 -12.60 -2.38 -18.40
CA GLU A 323 -13.68 -3.04 -17.63
C GLU A 323 -14.43 -2.04 -16.76
N ASP A 324 -13.74 -1.07 -16.18
CA ASP A 324 -14.29 0.05 -15.40
C ASP A 324 -14.89 1.18 -16.27
N GLY A 325 -14.90 0.98 -17.60
CA GLY A 325 -15.48 1.96 -18.54
C GLY A 325 -14.57 3.09 -18.97
N ASN A 326 -13.28 3.04 -18.61
CA ASN A 326 -12.28 4.04 -18.94
C ASN A 326 -11.41 3.59 -20.13
N PRO A 327 -10.79 4.50 -20.92
CA PRO A 327 -9.77 4.14 -21.88
C PRO A 327 -8.51 3.59 -21.18
N PRO A 328 -7.64 2.86 -21.89
CA PRO A 328 -6.32 2.51 -21.38
C PRO A 328 -5.55 3.78 -20.92
N ALA A 329 -4.87 3.71 -19.77
CA ALA A 329 -4.19 4.88 -19.20
C ALA A 329 -3.05 5.36 -20.11
N THR A 330 -3.07 6.65 -20.47
CA THR A 330 -2.17 7.26 -21.47
C THR A 330 -0.69 6.97 -21.19
N VAL A 331 -0.23 7.19 -19.95
CA VAL A 331 1.18 6.95 -19.57
C VAL A 331 1.56 5.47 -19.74
N GLN A 332 0.68 4.55 -19.37
CA GLN A 332 0.97 3.10 -19.48
C GLN A 332 0.97 2.64 -20.95
N VAL A 333 0.09 3.20 -21.77
CA VAL A 333 0.11 3.02 -23.23
C VAL A 333 1.42 3.49 -23.83
N GLU A 334 1.91 4.64 -23.39
CA GLU A 334 3.18 5.22 -23.85
C GLU A 334 4.38 4.37 -23.42
N ILE A 335 4.43 3.93 -22.16
CA ILE A 335 5.43 2.96 -21.67
C ILE A 335 5.38 1.68 -22.52
N GLY A 336 4.19 1.13 -22.76
CA GLY A 336 4.02 -0.06 -23.58
C GLY A 336 4.56 0.10 -25.01
N ARG A 337 4.34 1.26 -25.65
CA ARG A 337 4.91 1.58 -26.97
C ARG A 337 6.43 1.64 -26.95
N LEU A 338 7.02 2.27 -25.91
CA LEU A 338 8.46 2.36 -25.75
C LEU A 338 9.09 0.99 -25.51
N LEU A 339 8.50 0.17 -24.62
CA LEU A 339 8.98 -1.20 -24.36
C LEU A 339 8.93 -2.08 -25.61
N ARG A 340 7.93 -1.93 -26.48
CA ARG A 340 7.87 -2.67 -27.76
C ARG A 340 8.95 -2.26 -28.76
N ALA A 341 9.47 -1.04 -28.66
CA ALA A 341 10.55 -0.54 -29.53
C ALA A 341 11.95 -0.96 -29.07
N LEU A 342 12.08 -1.59 -27.88
CA LEU A 342 13.32 -2.17 -27.35
C LEU A 342 13.58 -3.57 -27.93
#